data_d69b72fb4d9b253dbc2681b630cb2daf
#
_entry.id   d69b72fb4d9b253dbc2681b630cb2daf
#
_cell.length_a   1.000
_cell.length_b   1.000
_cell.length_c   1.000
_cell.angle_alpha   90.00
_cell.angle_beta   90.00
_cell.angle_gamma   90.00
#
_symmetry.space_group_name_H-M   'P 1'
#
loop_
_entity.id
_entity.type
_entity.pdbx_description
1 polymer ?
#
loop_
_entity_poly.entity_id
_entity_poly.type
_entity_poly.pdbx_seq_one_letter_code
_entity_poly.pdbx_strand_id
1 'polypeptide(L)'
;MMVSAHLLSGMVCLHLGQMSVKCKDGCLRWSNNLPTWTWLAIGLVYAFLSHAVIDTLAVFTYHDCSPSGSLFSRSVFWGWMLSGAIIVAWGLWVDIHYGYGMLMAIIYDLWDHYLLRFADGVLDGFPEGFMNRYTHRFKALQLHQLEWLLLDNFLDGVKRHYGDERFLVVELLFVTSLIFSLIYLRRSRPLISQII
;
A
#
# COMPACT_ATOMS: atom_id res chain seq x y z
N MET A 1 7.79 1.63 -3.45
CA MET A 1 7.25 2.92 -3.02
C MET A 1 7.12 2.93 -1.50
N MET A 2 6.93 4.07 -0.88
CA MET A 2 7.07 4.17 0.57
C MET A 2 5.82 3.78 1.34
N VAL A 3 5.98 3.26 2.56
CA VAL A 3 4.91 2.79 3.45
C VAL A 3 3.74 3.79 3.54
N SER A 4 4.03 5.09 3.57
CA SER A 4 3.00 6.15 3.64
C SER A 4 2.04 6.14 2.45
N ALA A 5 2.54 5.88 1.23
CA ALA A 5 1.69 5.82 0.04
C ALA A 5 0.75 4.62 0.09
N HIS A 6 1.25 3.44 0.51
CA HIS A 6 0.42 2.24 0.66
C HIS A 6 -0.65 2.43 1.74
N LEU A 7 -0.28 2.98 2.91
CA LEU A 7 -1.24 3.21 3.99
C LEU A 7 -2.35 4.17 3.57
N LEU A 8 -2.00 5.30 2.93
CA LEU A 8 -2.98 6.27 2.45
C LEU A 8 -3.86 5.70 1.33
N SER A 9 -3.27 4.93 0.39
CA SER A 9 -4.05 4.29 -0.67
C SER A 9 -5.07 3.31 -0.10
N GLY A 10 -4.69 2.51 0.90
CA GLY A 10 -5.60 1.61 1.59
C GLY A 10 -6.81 2.32 2.18
N MET A 11 -6.60 3.48 2.81
CA MET A 11 -7.69 4.30 3.35
C MET A 11 -8.58 4.89 2.24
N VAL A 12 -7.99 5.38 1.14
CA VAL A 12 -8.73 5.87 -0.05
C VAL A 12 -9.56 4.75 -0.66
N CYS A 13 -9.01 3.55 -0.78
CA CYS A 13 -9.69 2.39 -1.36
C CYS A 13 -10.95 1.98 -0.59
N LEU A 14 -11.01 2.17 0.73
CA LEU A 14 -12.24 1.94 1.49
C LEU A 14 -13.37 2.90 1.07
N HIS A 15 -13.06 4.18 0.83
CA HIS A 15 -14.04 5.12 0.29
C HIS A 15 -14.47 4.75 -1.12
N LEU A 16 -13.54 4.29 -1.97
CA LEU A 16 -13.87 3.82 -3.32
C LEU A 16 -14.79 2.58 -3.26
N GLY A 17 -14.53 1.64 -2.36
CA GLY A 17 -15.41 0.50 -2.12
C GLY A 17 -16.82 0.94 -1.73
N GLN A 18 -16.94 1.91 -0.83
CA GLN A 18 -18.24 2.47 -0.46
C GLN A 18 -18.95 3.17 -1.63
N MET A 19 -18.19 3.91 -2.46
CA MET A 19 -18.73 4.57 -3.65
C MET A 19 -19.25 3.55 -4.67
N SER A 20 -18.54 2.45 -4.87
CA SER A 20 -18.91 1.37 -5.78
C SER A 20 -20.26 0.74 -5.42
N VAL A 21 -20.58 0.68 -4.12
CA VAL A 21 -21.88 0.14 -3.64
C VAL A 21 -23.01 1.16 -3.69
N LYS A 22 -22.69 2.45 -3.45
CA LYS A 22 -23.70 3.53 -3.36
C LYS A 22 -24.06 4.20 -4.68
N CYS A 23 -23.55 3.78 -5.82
CA CYS A 23 -23.83 4.41 -7.10
C CYS A 23 -25.32 4.23 -7.47
N LYS A 24 -26.12 5.26 -7.18
CA LYS A 24 -27.59 5.19 -7.15
C LYS A 24 -28.26 5.31 -8.53
N ASP A 25 -27.59 5.93 -9.51
CA ASP A 25 -28.26 6.27 -10.77
C ASP A 25 -27.29 6.06 -11.95
N GLY A 26 -27.38 4.89 -12.58
CA GLY A 26 -26.94 4.72 -13.96
C GLY A 26 -25.70 3.88 -14.25
N CYS A 27 -24.85 3.59 -13.29
CA CYS A 27 -23.69 2.70 -13.50
C CYS A 27 -23.73 1.53 -12.52
N LEU A 28 -23.97 0.34 -13.03
CA LEU A 28 -24.04 -0.93 -12.28
C LEU A 28 -25.05 -0.90 -11.12
N ARG A 29 -26.28 -1.25 -11.44
CA ARG A 29 -27.38 -1.50 -10.51
C ARG A 29 -27.07 -2.72 -9.63
N TRP A 30 -26.15 -2.55 -8.69
CA TRP A 30 -25.98 -3.54 -7.63
C TRP A 30 -27.19 -3.39 -6.69
N SER A 31 -27.86 -4.49 -6.50
CA SER A 31 -29.17 -4.57 -5.82
C SER A 31 -29.16 -3.87 -4.45
N ASN A 32 -30.25 -3.19 -4.12
CA ASN A 32 -30.52 -2.59 -2.81
C ASN A 32 -30.47 -3.59 -1.62
N ASN A 33 -30.17 -4.85 -1.89
CA ASN A 33 -30.15 -5.97 -0.94
C ASN A 33 -28.75 -6.45 -0.55
N LEU A 34 -27.68 -5.71 -0.93
CA LEU A 34 -26.33 -6.13 -0.52
C LEU A 34 -26.11 -5.88 0.97
N PRO A 35 -25.51 -6.84 1.68
CA PRO A 35 -25.13 -6.67 3.08
C PRO A 35 -24.27 -5.42 3.28
N THR A 36 -24.42 -4.75 4.41
CA THR A 36 -23.67 -3.52 4.73
C THR A 36 -22.16 -3.69 4.69
N TRP A 37 -21.63 -4.89 4.92
CA TRP A 37 -20.20 -5.20 4.85
C TRP A 37 -19.64 -5.31 3.43
N THR A 38 -20.49 -5.34 2.38
CA THR A 38 -20.04 -5.51 0.98
C THR A 38 -19.11 -4.36 0.55
N TRP A 39 -19.37 -3.14 0.99
CA TRP A 39 -18.51 -2.01 0.70
C TRP A 39 -17.11 -2.19 1.27
N LEU A 40 -17.03 -2.76 2.49
CA LEU A 40 -15.75 -3.05 3.12
C LEU A 40 -14.98 -4.10 2.32
N ALA A 41 -15.64 -5.21 1.94
CA ALA A 41 -15.01 -6.25 1.15
C ALA A 41 -14.45 -5.72 -0.18
N ILE A 42 -15.23 -4.91 -0.92
CA ILE A 42 -14.76 -4.28 -2.16
C ILE A 42 -13.61 -3.32 -1.90
N GLY A 43 -13.68 -2.51 -0.85
CA GLY A 43 -12.62 -1.59 -0.46
C GLY A 43 -11.32 -2.32 -0.11
N LEU A 44 -11.40 -3.47 0.56
CA LEU A 44 -10.24 -4.30 0.88
C LEU A 44 -9.61 -4.94 -0.37
N VAL A 45 -10.43 -5.38 -1.33
CA VAL A 45 -9.91 -5.85 -2.63
C VAL A 45 -9.19 -4.73 -3.36
N TYR A 46 -9.76 -3.51 -3.38
CA TYR A 46 -9.09 -2.36 -3.98
C TYR A 46 -7.79 -2.01 -3.26
N ALA A 47 -7.77 -2.06 -1.91
CA ALA A 47 -6.57 -1.83 -1.13
C ALA A 47 -5.48 -2.86 -1.42
N PHE A 48 -5.85 -4.14 -1.53
CA PHE A 48 -4.94 -5.21 -1.93
C PHE A 48 -4.34 -4.96 -3.32
N LEU A 49 -5.16 -4.67 -4.31
CA LEU A 49 -4.68 -4.41 -5.67
C LEU A 49 -3.89 -3.11 -5.79
N SER A 50 -4.20 -2.10 -4.95
CA SER A 50 -3.49 -0.82 -4.98
C SER A 50 -2.01 -0.95 -4.64
N HIS A 51 -1.62 -1.93 -3.83
CA HIS A 51 -0.21 -2.20 -3.53
C HIS A 51 0.58 -2.47 -4.83
N ALA A 52 0.15 -3.46 -5.60
CA ALA A 52 0.82 -3.82 -6.85
C ALA A 52 0.88 -2.64 -7.86
N VAL A 53 -0.20 -1.84 -7.94
CA VAL A 53 -0.21 -0.63 -8.80
C VAL A 53 0.80 0.41 -8.32
N ILE A 54 0.82 0.68 -7.01
CA ILE A 54 1.72 1.68 -6.42
C ILE A 54 3.18 1.26 -6.60
N ASP A 55 3.52 0.00 -6.37
CA ASP A 55 4.89 -0.49 -6.53
C ASP A 55 5.29 -0.58 -8.00
N THR A 56 4.36 -0.82 -8.91
CA THR A 56 4.60 -0.65 -10.35
C THR A 56 5.01 0.79 -10.68
N LEU A 57 4.37 1.78 -10.04
CA LEU A 57 4.73 3.19 -10.19
C LEU A 57 6.04 3.57 -9.47
N ALA A 58 6.57 2.71 -8.61
CA ALA A 58 7.84 2.94 -7.90
C ALA A 58 9.05 3.08 -8.84
N VAL A 59 8.95 2.64 -10.10
CA VAL A 59 9.99 2.91 -11.13
C VAL A 59 10.26 4.40 -11.35
N PHE A 60 9.29 5.26 -11.01
CA PHE A 60 9.35 6.72 -11.13
C PHE A 60 9.60 7.43 -9.81
N THR A 61 9.97 6.73 -8.74
CA THR A 61 10.15 7.31 -7.41
C THR A 61 11.52 6.98 -6.83
N TYR A 62 11.93 7.72 -5.79
CA TYR A 62 13.16 7.44 -5.06
C TYR A 62 12.93 6.26 -4.10
N HIS A 63 13.44 5.09 -4.46
CA HIS A 63 13.20 3.83 -3.74
C HIS A 63 14.45 3.29 -3.02
N ASP A 64 15.61 3.92 -3.17
CA ASP A 64 16.88 3.47 -2.57
C ASP A 64 17.13 4.14 -1.21
N CYS A 65 16.13 4.09 -0.31
CA CYS A 65 16.32 4.56 1.04
C CYS A 65 16.63 3.39 1.99
N SER A 66 17.67 3.56 2.80
CA SER A 66 18.16 2.52 3.70
C SER A 66 18.58 3.11 5.04
N PRO A 67 18.33 2.41 6.18
CA PRO A 67 18.81 2.83 7.49
C PRO A 67 20.35 2.81 7.62
N SER A 68 21.04 2.10 6.72
CA SER A 68 22.49 2.00 6.66
C SER A 68 23.15 2.78 5.53
N GLY A 69 22.36 3.48 4.70
CA GLY A 69 22.83 4.23 3.54
C GLY A 69 23.49 5.58 3.86
N SER A 70 23.60 6.44 2.87
CA SER A 70 24.04 7.84 3.03
C SER A 70 23.20 8.58 4.06
N LEU A 71 23.67 9.74 4.54
CA LEU A 71 22.90 10.57 5.48
C LEU A 71 21.53 10.94 4.89
N PHE A 72 21.47 11.27 3.59
CA PHE A 72 20.24 11.58 2.89
C PHE A 72 19.31 10.35 2.87
N SER A 73 19.80 9.19 2.41
CA SER A 73 19.03 7.94 2.36
C SER A 73 18.47 7.56 3.74
N ARG A 74 19.28 7.67 4.80
CA ARG A 74 18.84 7.44 6.19
C ARG A 74 17.75 8.41 6.63
N SER A 75 17.93 9.70 6.33
CA SER A 75 16.95 10.72 6.71
C SER A 75 15.60 10.50 6.02
N VAL A 76 15.62 10.15 4.73
CA VAL A 76 14.42 9.81 3.97
C VAL A 76 13.77 8.56 4.55
N PHE A 77 14.54 7.50 4.82
CA PHE A 77 14.03 6.27 5.42
C PHE A 77 13.29 6.53 6.74
N TRP A 78 13.96 7.20 7.69
CA TRP A 78 13.33 7.47 8.99
C TRP A 78 12.18 8.47 8.91
N GLY A 79 12.25 9.44 8.00
CA GLY A 79 11.15 10.36 7.72
C GLY A 79 9.89 9.61 7.25
N TRP A 80 10.04 8.66 6.37
CA TRP A 80 8.94 7.82 5.89
C TRP A 80 8.41 6.85 6.95
N MET A 81 9.28 6.25 7.76
CA MET A 81 8.84 5.42 8.87
C MET A 81 8.01 6.22 9.89
N LEU A 82 8.47 7.42 10.24
CA LEU A 82 7.74 8.32 11.13
C LEU A 82 6.40 8.76 10.54
N SER A 83 6.38 9.16 9.26
CA SER A 83 5.13 9.55 8.58
C SER A 83 4.15 8.38 8.51
N GLY A 84 4.62 7.17 8.24
CA GLY A 84 3.80 5.96 8.28
C GLY A 84 3.18 5.73 9.67
N ALA A 85 3.96 5.85 10.74
CA ALA A 85 3.47 5.71 12.10
C ALA A 85 2.41 6.77 12.44
N ILE A 86 2.62 8.03 12.01
CA ILE A 86 1.62 9.11 12.18
C ILE A 86 0.33 8.80 11.43
N ILE A 87 0.43 8.32 10.18
CA ILE A 87 -0.74 7.97 9.37
C ILE A 87 -1.53 6.83 10.02
N VAL A 88 -0.85 5.80 10.52
CA VAL A 88 -1.50 4.68 11.23
C VAL A 88 -2.23 5.19 12.47
N ALA A 89 -1.55 5.95 13.33
CA ALA A 89 -2.14 6.48 14.56
C ALA A 89 -3.35 7.37 14.27
N TRP A 90 -3.22 8.26 13.29
CA TRP A 90 -4.31 9.14 12.88
C TRP A 90 -5.47 8.37 12.25
N GLY A 91 -5.18 7.41 11.35
CA GLY A 91 -6.22 6.61 10.70
C GLY A 91 -7.04 5.80 11.72
N LEU A 92 -6.38 5.10 12.64
CA LEU A 92 -7.04 4.32 13.68
C LEU A 92 -7.85 5.20 14.64
N TRP A 93 -7.37 6.40 14.96
CA TRP A 93 -8.14 7.35 15.77
C TRP A 93 -9.40 7.80 15.06
N VAL A 94 -9.29 8.08 13.76
CA VAL A 94 -10.42 8.60 12.98
C VAL A 94 -11.49 7.54 12.76
N ASP A 95 -11.09 6.34 12.34
CA ASP A 95 -11.98 5.21 12.10
C ASP A 95 -11.17 3.91 12.08
N ILE A 96 -11.54 2.95 12.93
CA ILE A 96 -10.87 1.65 13.01
C ILE A 96 -10.87 0.89 11.67
N HIS A 97 -11.86 1.13 10.81
CA HIS A 97 -11.91 0.49 9.49
C HIS A 97 -10.76 0.90 8.59
N TYR A 98 -10.18 2.09 8.78
CA TYR A 98 -8.95 2.46 8.08
C TYR A 98 -7.80 1.50 8.37
N GLY A 99 -7.75 0.92 9.58
CA GLY A 99 -6.78 -0.11 9.94
C GLY A 99 -6.84 -1.32 9.00
N TYR A 100 -8.03 -1.76 8.64
CA TYR A 100 -8.19 -2.88 7.67
C TYR A 100 -7.68 -2.50 6.28
N GLY A 101 -8.04 -1.31 5.78
CA GLY A 101 -7.55 -0.82 4.49
C GLY A 101 -6.04 -0.67 4.45
N MET A 102 -5.46 -0.08 5.48
CA MET A 102 -4.00 0.05 5.62
C MET A 102 -3.30 -1.31 5.66
N LEU A 103 -3.82 -2.25 6.46
CA LEU A 103 -3.27 -3.60 6.56
C LEU A 103 -3.30 -4.32 5.21
N MET A 104 -4.43 -4.26 4.50
CA MET A 104 -4.55 -4.90 3.19
C MET A 104 -3.63 -4.28 2.14
N ALA A 105 -3.38 -2.97 2.22
CA ALA A 105 -2.48 -2.28 1.30
C ALA A 105 -0.99 -2.59 1.55
N ILE A 106 -0.60 -3.05 2.75
CA ILE A 106 0.79 -3.42 3.07
C ILE A 106 0.98 -4.93 3.22
N ILE A 107 -0.05 -5.74 2.93
CA ILE A 107 0.00 -7.18 3.18
C ILE A 107 1.06 -7.89 2.34
N TYR A 108 1.39 -7.38 1.15
CA TYR A 108 2.47 -7.88 0.30
C TYR A 108 3.81 -7.81 1.05
N ASP A 109 4.13 -6.63 1.59
CA ASP A 109 5.37 -6.41 2.35
C ASP A 109 5.41 -7.27 3.60
N LEU A 110 4.28 -7.34 4.35
CA LEU A 110 4.20 -8.18 5.54
C LEU A 110 4.37 -9.65 5.20
N TRP A 111 3.75 -10.11 4.11
CA TRP A 111 3.86 -11.50 3.69
C TRP A 111 5.26 -11.82 3.19
N ASP A 112 5.77 -11.08 2.20
CA ASP A 112 7.01 -11.42 1.51
C ASP A 112 8.25 -11.10 2.33
N HIS A 113 8.26 -9.93 3.00
CA HIS A 113 9.45 -9.48 3.73
C HIS A 113 9.51 -9.95 5.19
N TYR A 114 8.40 -10.33 5.79
CA TYR A 114 8.39 -10.78 7.19
C TYR A 114 7.97 -12.24 7.32
N LEU A 115 6.76 -12.61 6.88
CA LEU A 115 6.24 -13.95 7.14
C LEU A 115 6.98 -15.04 6.37
N LEU A 116 7.23 -14.86 5.06
CA LEU A 116 7.99 -15.84 4.28
C LEU A 116 9.45 -15.93 4.73
N ARG A 117 10.08 -14.80 5.06
CA ARG A 117 11.45 -14.80 5.59
C ARG A 117 11.53 -15.44 6.97
N PHE A 118 10.55 -15.18 7.83
CA PHE A 118 10.47 -15.83 9.13
C PHE A 118 10.32 -17.35 8.97
N ALA A 119 9.43 -17.81 8.08
CA ALA A 119 9.25 -19.22 7.79
C ALA A 119 10.55 -19.87 7.26
N ASP A 120 11.25 -19.19 6.37
CA ASP A 120 12.56 -19.63 5.86
C ASP A 120 13.60 -19.70 6.97
N GLY A 121 13.66 -18.71 7.85
CA GLY A 121 14.54 -18.68 9.02
C GLY A 121 14.25 -19.82 10.00
N VAL A 122 13.00 -20.15 10.25
CA VAL A 122 12.62 -21.31 11.09
C VAL A 122 13.14 -22.63 10.47
N LEU A 123 13.02 -22.77 9.15
CA LEU A 123 13.49 -23.98 8.44
C LEU A 123 15.00 -24.09 8.38
N ASP A 124 15.71 -22.98 8.30
CA ASP A 124 17.18 -22.93 8.16
C ASP A 124 17.92 -22.64 9.49
N GLY A 125 17.21 -22.56 10.63
CA GLY A 125 17.81 -22.32 11.93
C GLY A 125 18.24 -20.87 12.19
N PHE A 126 17.60 -19.89 11.59
CA PHE A 126 17.89 -18.44 11.74
C PHE A 126 19.36 -18.06 11.58
N PRO A 127 20.00 -18.35 10.43
CA PRO A 127 21.38 -17.96 10.22
C PRO A 127 21.55 -16.45 10.28
N GLU A 128 22.76 -15.96 10.62
CA GLU A 128 23.05 -14.52 10.61
C GLU A 128 22.66 -13.88 9.28
N GLY A 129 21.95 -12.75 9.35
CA GLY A 129 21.50 -12.02 8.16
C GLY A 129 20.29 -12.65 7.44
N PHE A 130 19.54 -13.56 8.07
CA PHE A 130 18.36 -14.18 7.43
C PHE A 130 17.35 -13.15 6.91
N MET A 131 17.18 -12.00 7.57
CA MET A 131 16.30 -10.91 7.12
C MET A 131 16.77 -10.25 5.81
N ASN A 132 18.04 -10.42 5.45
CA ASN A 132 18.61 -9.85 4.22
C ASN A 132 18.65 -10.86 3.05
N ARG A 133 18.26 -12.11 3.30
CA ARG A 133 18.26 -13.14 2.27
C ARG A 133 16.96 -13.08 1.47
N TYR A 134 17.09 -13.09 0.15
CA TYR A 134 15.95 -13.33 -0.74
C TYR A 134 15.57 -14.80 -0.64
N THR A 135 14.34 -15.09 -0.24
CA THR A 135 13.88 -16.47 -0.06
C THR A 135 13.55 -17.11 -1.41
N HIS A 136 14.55 -17.71 -2.06
CA HIS A 136 14.33 -18.45 -3.30
C HIS A 136 13.40 -19.68 -3.12
N ARG A 137 13.37 -20.25 -1.91
CA ARG A 137 12.57 -21.44 -1.56
C ARG A 137 11.07 -21.19 -1.72
N PHE A 138 10.58 -20.01 -1.35
CA PHE A 138 9.17 -19.66 -1.40
C PHE A 138 8.82 -18.69 -2.54
N LYS A 139 9.64 -18.64 -3.59
CA LYS A 139 9.43 -17.72 -4.71
C LYS A 139 8.02 -17.78 -5.28
N ALA A 140 7.44 -18.99 -5.44
CA ALA A 140 6.10 -19.17 -5.97
C ALA A 140 4.97 -18.63 -5.05
N LEU A 141 5.26 -18.38 -3.77
CA LEU A 141 4.31 -17.85 -2.79
C LEU A 141 4.45 -16.34 -2.56
N GLN A 142 5.40 -15.68 -3.24
CA GLN A 142 5.60 -14.24 -3.10
C GLN A 142 4.49 -13.46 -3.80
N LEU A 143 3.85 -12.57 -3.07
CA LEU A 143 2.79 -11.71 -3.61
C LEU A 143 3.34 -10.66 -4.58
N HIS A 144 4.59 -10.21 -4.39
CA HIS A 144 5.26 -9.28 -5.31
C HIS A 144 5.46 -9.81 -6.74
N GLN A 145 5.22 -11.11 -6.97
CA GLN A 145 5.21 -11.62 -8.35
C GLN A 145 4.11 -10.99 -9.21
N LEU A 146 2.99 -10.56 -8.59
CA LEU A 146 1.95 -9.84 -9.32
C LEU A 146 2.45 -8.50 -9.87
N GLU A 147 3.28 -7.80 -9.10
CA GLU A 147 3.93 -6.56 -9.57
C GLU A 147 4.86 -6.79 -10.75
N TRP A 148 5.68 -7.84 -10.65
CA TRP A 148 6.62 -8.20 -11.71
C TRP A 148 5.87 -8.51 -12.99
N LEU A 149 4.74 -9.21 -12.89
CA LEU A 149 3.88 -9.48 -14.03
C LEU A 149 3.32 -8.18 -14.63
N LEU A 150 2.91 -7.21 -13.80
CA LEU A 150 2.43 -5.91 -14.25
C LEU A 150 3.57 -5.09 -14.87
N LEU A 151 4.73 -5.04 -14.22
CA LEU A 151 5.92 -4.34 -14.72
C LEU A 151 6.37 -4.87 -16.08
N ASP A 152 6.50 -6.19 -16.22
CA ASP A 152 6.97 -6.82 -17.45
C ASP A 152 5.98 -6.63 -18.62
N ASN A 153 4.67 -6.57 -18.34
CA ASN A 153 3.67 -6.42 -19.40
C ASN A 153 3.35 -4.96 -19.77
N PHE A 154 3.44 -4.01 -18.83
CA PHE A 154 3.01 -2.64 -19.04
C PHE A 154 4.14 -1.61 -19.08
N LEU A 155 5.28 -1.90 -18.46
CA LEU A 155 6.41 -0.98 -18.33
C LEU A 155 7.73 -1.58 -18.87
N ASP A 156 7.65 -2.59 -19.72
CA ASP A 156 8.82 -3.15 -20.37
C ASP A 156 9.56 -2.04 -21.15
N GLY A 157 10.89 -1.98 -20.95
CA GLY A 157 11.73 -0.93 -21.54
C GLY A 157 11.71 0.43 -20.83
N VAL A 158 10.89 0.65 -19.80
CA VAL A 158 10.93 1.89 -19.01
C VAL A 158 12.15 1.90 -18.11
N LYS A 159 12.95 2.98 -18.21
CA LYS A 159 14.14 3.15 -17.38
C LYS A 159 13.73 3.34 -15.92
N ARG A 160 14.25 2.47 -15.04
CA ARG A 160 14.03 2.56 -13.60
C ARG A 160 14.91 3.65 -12.97
N HIS A 161 14.33 4.46 -12.10
CA HIS A 161 14.99 5.61 -11.47
C HIS A 161 15.16 5.46 -9.96
N TYR A 162 15.24 4.23 -9.45
CA TYR A 162 15.23 3.91 -8.03
C TYR A 162 16.22 4.68 -7.14
N GLY A 163 17.41 4.98 -7.66
CA GLY A 163 18.46 5.67 -6.89
C GLY A 163 18.57 7.17 -7.18
N ASP A 164 17.69 7.76 -7.98
CA ASP A 164 17.76 9.17 -8.34
C ASP A 164 16.94 10.04 -7.36
N GLU A 165 17.65 10.78 -6.50
CA GLU A 165 17.06 11.63 -5.46
C GLU A 165 16.05 12.66 -5.98
N ARG A 166 16.17 13.08 -7.26
CA ARG A 166 15.24 14.02 -7.91
C ARG A 166 13.81 13.47 -7.97
N PHE A 167 13.66 12.15 -8.01
CA PHE A 167 12.36 11.51 -8.06
C PHE A 167 11.65 11.42 -6.69
N LEU A 168 12.31 11.85 -5.60
CA LEU A 168 11.65 12.04 -4.30
C LEU A 168 10.48 13.04 -4.42
N VAL A 169 10.61 14.06 -5.28
CA VAL A 169 9.54 15.03 -5.52
C VAL A 169 8.28 14.36 -6.08
N VAL A 170 8.44 13.41 -7.01
CA VAL A 170 7.31 12.67 -7.60
C VAL A 170 6.55 11.92 -6.50
N GLU A 171 7.28 11.28 -5.59
CA GLU A 171 6.66 10.56 -4.48
C GLU A 171 5.95 11.48 -3.50
N LEU A 172 6.55 12.62 -3.16
CA LEU A 172 5.93 13.63 -2.31
C LEU A 172 4.64 14.18 -2.93
N LEU A 173 4.62 14.43 -4.24
CA LEU A 173 3.43 14.86 -4.97
C LEU A 173 2.34 13.77 -4.93
N PHE A 174 2.73 12.52 -5.10
CA PHE A 174 1.80 11.39 -5.05
C PHE A 174 1.17 11.24 -3.66
N VAL A 175 1.99 11.22 -2.59
CA VAL A 175 1.52 11.15 -1.20
C VAL A 175 0.60 12.34 -0.88
N THR A 176 0.98 13.54 -1.31
CA THR A 176 0.17 14.74 -1.13
C THR A 176 -1.19 14.61 -1.82
N SER A 177 -1.22 14.07 -3.05
CA SER A 177 -2.47 13.83 -3.78
C SER A 177 -3.38 12.83 -3.07
N LEU A 178 -2.81 11.79 -2.47
CA LEU A 178 -3.57 10.82 -1.66
C LEU A 178 -4.16 11.47 -0.40
N ILE A 179 -3.41 12.34 0.27
CA ILE A 179 -3.88 13.09 1.44
C ILE A 179 -5.08 13.99 1.05
N PHE A 180 -4.95 14.77 -0.03
CA PHE A 180 -6.05 15.61 -0.50
C PHE A 180 -7.27 14.79 -0.91
N SER A 181 -7.07 13.67 -1.62
CA SER A 181 -8.13 12.77 -1.99
C SER A 181 -8.86 12.21 -0.77
N LEU A 182 -8.12 11.81 0.25
CA LEU A 182 -8.69 11.28 1.48
C LEU A 182 -9.48 12.35 2.25
N ILE A 183 -8.94 13.58 2.36
CA ILE A 183 -9.65 14.70 3.00
C ILE A 183 -10.93 15.02 2.24
N TYR A 184 -10.88 15.07 0.91
CA TYR A 184 -12.05 15.33 0.08
C TYR A 184 -13.11 14.23 0.24
N LEU A 185 -12.70 12.96 0.12
CA LEU A 185 -13.60 11.81 0.24
C LEU A 185 -14.24 11.76 1.64
N ARG A 186 -13.47 11.99 2.69
CA ARG A 186 -13.98 12.01 4.05
C ARG A 186 -15.01 13.13 4.28
N ARG A 187 -14.79 14.31 3.72
CA ARG A 187 -15.73 15.44 3.86
C ARG A 187 -17.00 15.25 3.04
N SER A 188 -16.87 14.77 1.82
CA SER A 188 -18.00 14.63 0.88
C SER A 188 -18.74 13.30 1.07
N ARG A 189 -18.07 12.27 1.53
CA ARG A 189 -18.60 10.90 1.68
C ARG A 189 -17.98 10.18 2.89
N PRO A 190 -18.38 10.52 4.12
CA PRO A 190 -17.88 9.83 5.32
C PRO A 190 -18.19 8.33 5.23
N LEU A 191 -17.34 7.50 5.82
CA LEU A 191 -17.60 6.06 5.90
C LEU A 191 -18.91 5.79 6.64
N ILE A 192 -19.60 4.72 6.26
CA ILE A 192 -20.90 4.35 6.86
C ILE A 192 -20.78 4.16 8.35
N SER A 193 -19.64 3.63 8.81
CA SER A 193 -19.32 3.46 10.24
C SER A 193 -19.31 4.76 11.05
N GLN A 194 -19.19 5.92 10.38
CA GLN A 194 -19.19 7.25 11.03
C GLN A 194 -20.60 7.86 11.11
N ILE A 195 -21.61 7.18 10.57
CA ILE A 195 -22.98 7.68 10.47
C ILE A 195 -23.90 6.96 11.49
N ILE A 196 -23.43 5.84 12.07
CA ILE A 196 -24.10 5.04 13.08
C ILE A 196 -23.57 5.40 14.46
#